data_1cb9bb92018981e4a7ec748c4526c8cd
#
_entry.id   1cb9bb92018981e4a7ec748c4526c8cd
#
_cell.length_a   1.000
_cell.length_b   1.000
_cell.length_c   1.000
_cell.angle_alpha   90.00
_cell.angle_beta   90.00
_cell.angle_gamma   90.00
#
_symmetry.space_group_name_H-M   'P 1'
#
loop_
_entity.id
_entity.type
_entity.pdbx_description
1 polymer ?
#
loop_
_entity_poly.entity_id
_entity_poly.type
_entity_poly.pdbx_seq_one_letter_code
_entity_poly.pdbx_strand_id
1 'polypeptide(L)'
;MAGTDTQLLGPDVNLEPAGTARRPPSGSGVQTGWGQRLAAFRRGAVESVFIWPMLLLVGVLMLIPTGTAIYRSFFDWNPGYDSPFVGFGNYRYLFESDVFREIAINQVIFVLGVPLWAGVPLLVALLLYERVPAAGVFRTIFFFPAVLSPVILGLLFRSFLRADGVLNVTLEDLGLGSLARPWIDDPSYVKPVVILVAVWYTMGFGVIFYSAALSTVPPELFEAAELDGANWFQRLWYILLPRIMPIFLLNTIFSVATAFLLFPYAYVLTRGGPGYASTSIDYDIYQNALQSGFYGIASAEAVLLLLVMMVVLFTAYRVGRRVWVQ
;
A
#
# COMPACT_ATOMS: atom_id res chain seq x y z
N MET A 1 -65.95 -16.02 56.95
CA MET A 1 -65.97 -17.33 56.22
C MET A 1 -64.62 -17.46 55.63
N ALA A 2 -63.70 -18.15 56.29
CA ALA A 2 -63.44 -19.58 56.23
C ALA A 2 -62.87 -19.92 54.84
N GLY A 3 -61.72 -20.47 54.67
CA GLY A 3 -60.82 -21.26 55.46
C GLY A 3 -59.49 -21.35 54.69
N THR A 4 -58.39 -21.37 55.40
CA THR A 4 -57.50 -22.44 55.70
C THR A 4 -57.36 -23.48 54.61
N ASP A 5 -56.08 -23.66 54.06
CA ASP A 5 -55.43 -24.95 54.31
C ASP A 5 -53.94 -24.85 53.99
N THR A 6 -53.23 -25.16 55.01
CA THR A 6 -51.84 -25.57 55.20
C THR A 6 -51.65 -27.01 54.67
N GLN A 7 -50.63 -27.30 53.95
CA GLN A 7 -49.94 -28.60 53.91
C GLN A 7 -48.56 -28.40 53.27
N LEU A 8 -47.50 -28.37 54.06
CA LEU A 8 -46.74 -29.46 54.65
C LEU A 8 -45.86 -30.24 53.65
N LEU A 9 -44.56 -29.93 53.76
CA LEU A 9 -43.46 -30.88 53.96
C LEU A 9 -43.57 -32.22 53.24
N GLY A 10 -42.82 -32.38 52.17
CA GLY A 10 -42.37 -33.64 51.72
C GLY A 10 -40.94 -33.93 52.24
N PRO A 11 -40.70 -35.12 52.78
CA PRO A 11 -39.42 -35.50 53.35
C PRO A 11 -38.50 -36.09 52.29
N ASP A 12 -37.25 -36.28 52.66
CA ASP A 12 -36.17 -37.08 52.06
C ASP A 12 -35.13 -36.25 51.25
N VAL A 13 -34.41 -35.44 52.03
CA VAL A 13 -33.03 -35.12 51.69
C VAL A 13 -32.18 -36.33 52.12
N ASN A 14 -31.89 -37.24 51.20
CA ASN A 14 -30.87 -38.24 51.37
C ASN A 14 -29.49 -37.58 51.41
N LEU A 15 -28.98 -37.43 52.62
CA LEU A 15 -27.58 -37.08 52.86
C LEU A 15 -26.75 -38.36 52.56
N GLU A 16 -26.17 -38.46 51.36
CA GLU A 16 -25.09 -39.39 51.08
C GLU A 16 -23.86 -39.00 51.92
N PRO A 17 -23.18 -39.96 52.55
CA PRO A 17 -22.02 -39.67 53.38
C PRO A 17 -20.83 -39.20 52.53
N ALA A 18 -20.25 -38.09 52.96
CA ALA A 18 -18.96 -37.64 52.51
C ALA A 18 -17.90 -38.70 52.71
N GLY A 19 -17.31 -39.17 51.60
CA GLY A 19 -16.14 -40.00 51.76
C GLY A 19 -15.83 -40.90 50.59
N THR A 20 -15.27 -40.38 49.54
CA THR A 20 -14.11 -40.96 48.86
C THR A 20 -13.58 -39.92 47.90
N ALA A 21 -12.56 -39.19 48.32
CA ALA A 21 -11.72 -38.42 47.45
C ALA A 21 -11.20 -39.33 46.34
N ARG A 22 -11.79 -39.25 45.15
CA ARG A 22 -11.20 -39.86 43.94
C ARG A 22 -9.86 -39.14 43.71
N ARG A 23 -8.77 -39.86 43.99
CA ARG A 23 -7.42 -39.48 43.54
C ARG A 23 -7.50 -39.18 42.04
N PRO A 24 -6.98 -38.06 41.59
CA PRO A 24 -6.81 -37.84 40.15
C PRO A 24 -5.93 -38.99 39.61
N PRO A 25 -6.22 -39.53 38.41
CA PRO A 25 -5.39 -40.57 37.83
C PRO A 25 -3.97 -40.02 37.68
N SER A 26 -3.09 -40.55 38.49
CA SER A 26 -1.66 -40.35 38.40
C SER A 26 -1.20 -40.96 37.08
N GLY A 27 -0.61 -40.13 36.23
CA GLY A 27 0.21 -40.64 35.13
C GLY A 27 -0.49 -40.74 33.78
N SER A 28 -0.86 -39.61 33.17
CA SER A 28 -0.71 -39.49 31.73
C SER A 28 0.62 -38.75 31.47
N GLY A 29 1.70 -39.49 31.60
CA GLY A 29 2.94 -39.08 30.95
C GLY A 29 2.60 -38.80 29.50
N VAL A 30 2.83 -37.57 29.08
CA VAL A 30 2.76 -37.17 27.67
C VAL A 30 3.84 -37.99 26.96
N GLN A 31 3.52 -39.22 26.64
CA GLN A 31 4.26 -39.98 25.66
C GLN A 31 3.95 -39.30 24.32
N THR A 32 4.78 -38.33 23.99
CA THR A 32 4.88 -37.83 22.60
C THR A 32 5.40 -39.00 21.77
N GLY A 33 4.48 -39.93 21.50
CA GLY A 33 4.80 -41.14 20.76
C GLY A 33 5.33 -40.76 19.38
N TRP A 34 6.32 -41.48 18.90
CA TRP A 34 6.85 -41.38 17.54
C TRP A 34 5.75 -41.29 16.48
N GLY A 35 4.59 -41.90 16.69
CA GLY A 35 3.41 -41.80 15.84
C GLY A 35 2.80 -40.41 15.76
N GLN A 36 2.77 -39.65 16.87
CA GLN A 36 2.27 -38.27 16.84
C GLN A 36 3.27 -37.31 16.14
N ARG A 37 4.57 -37.54 16.33
CA ARG A 37 5.61 -36.79 15.60
C ARG A 37 5.59 -37.10 14.10
N LEU A 38 5.41 -38.37 13.71
CA LEU A 38 5.24 -38.77 12.32
C LEU A 38 3.95 -38.22 11.69
N ALA A 39 2.84 -38.21 12.43
CA ALA A 39 1.58 -37.63 11.96
C ALA A 39 1.64 -36.11 11.86
N ALA A 40 2.34 -35.43 12.78
CA ALA A 40 2.60 -34.01 12.69
C ALA A 40 3.54 -33.65 11.50
N PHE A 41 4.59 -34.46 11.31
CA PHE A 41 5.49 -34.31 10.17
C PHE A 41 4.78 -34.54 8.82
N ARG A 42 3.93 -35.61 8.75
CA ARG A 42 3.13 -35.88 7.54
C ARG A 42 2.10 -34.79 7.27
N ARG A 43 1.43 -34.22 8.29
CA ARG A 43 0.54 -33.08 8.11
C ARG A 43 1.31 -31.83 7.63
N GLY A 44 2.42 -31.49 8.26
CA GLY A 44 3.28 -30.41 7.82
C GLY A 44 3.84 -30.63 6.40
N ALA A 45 4.17 -31.86 6.02
CA ALA A 45 4.62 -32.19 4.68
C ALA A 45 3.50 -32.03 3.64
N VAL A 46 2.27 -32.41 3.94
CA VAL A 46 1.11 -32.23 3.04
C VAL A 46 0.78 -30.73 2.90
N GLU A 47 0.78 -30.00 4.00
CA GLU A 47 0.59 -28.53 3.97
C GLU A 47 1.70 -27.84 3.18
N SER A 48 2.94 -28.30 3.29
CA SER A 48 4.10 -27.79 2.54
C SER A 48 3.94 -27.97 1.02
N VAL A 49 3.33 -29.09 0.56
CA VAL A 49 3.14 -29.35 -0.88
C VAL A 49 2.37 -28.22 -1.57
N PHE A 50 1.40 -27.61 -0.88
CA PHE A 50 0.66 -26.45 -1.44
C PHE A 50 1.47 -25.16 -1.45
N ILE A 51 2.50 -25.04 -0.60
CA ILE A 51 3.36 -23.85 -0.53
C ILE A 51 4.46 -23.91 -1.61
N TRP A 52 4.97 -25.11 -1.94
CA TRP A 52 6.07 -25.28 -2.87
C TRP A 52 5.84 -24.68 -4.28
N PRO A 53 4.68 -24.84 -4.92
CA PRO A 53 4.44 -24.23 -6.22
C PRO A 53 4.55 -22.70 -6.16
N MET A 54 4.04 -22.06 -5.09
CA MET A 54 4.16 -20.63 -4.87
C MET A 54 5.61 -20.22 -4.64
N LEU A 55 6.35 -20.92 -3.79
CA LEU A 55 7.76 -20.64 -3.52
C LEU A 55 8.61 -20.80 -4.78
N LEU A 56 8.31 -21.82 -5.59
CA LEU A 56 8.99 -22.05 -6.87
C LEU A 56 8.73 -20.89 -7.84
N LEU A 57 7.46 -20.44 -7.97
CA LEU A 57 7.12 -19.30 -8.82
C LEU A 57 7.82 -18.01 -8.34
N VAL A 58 7.80 -17.73 -7.05
CA VAL A 58 8.51 -16.57 -6.47
C VAL A 58 10.02 -16.70 -6.69
N GLY A 59 10.58 -17.88 -6.46
CA GLY A 59 12.01 -18.14 -6.68
C GLY A 59 12.41 -17.91 -8.14
N VAL A 60 11.72 -18.54 -9.08
CA VAL A 60 12.05 -18.49 -10.50
C VAL A 60 11.72 -17.13 -11.12
N LEU A 61 10.55 -16.54 -10.81
CA LEU A 61 10.09 -15.33 -11.50
C LEU A 61 10.51 -14.03 -10.82
N MET A 62 10.87 -14.06 -9.53
CA MET A 62 11.27 -12.85 -8.79
C MET A 62 12.72 -12.93 -8.31
N LEU A 63 13.10 -13.97 -7.56
CA LEU A 63 14.43 -13.99 -6.95
C LEU A 63 15.56 -14.23 -7.96
N ILE A 64 15.37 -15.11 -8.94
CA ILE A 64 16.39 -15.34 -9.97
C ILE A 64 16.60 -14.09 -10.84
N PRO A 65 15.57 -13.42 -11.41
CA PRO A 65 15.78 -12.19 -12.16
C PRO A 65 16.40 -11.08 -11.33
N THR A 66 15.98 -10.92 -10.06
CA THR A 66 16.56 -9.92 -9.15
C THR A 66 18.03 -10.21 -8.88
N GLY A 67 18.39 -11.46 -8.56
CA GLY A 67 19.79 -11.87 -8.37
C GLY A 67 20.62 -11.68 -9.64
N THR A 68 20.01 -11.97 -10.80
CA THR A 68 20.65 -11.74 -12.10
C THR A 68 20.88 -10.26 -12.37
N ALA A 69 19.91 -9.38 -12.06
CA ALA A 69 20.07 -7.94 -12.19
C ALA A 69 21.20 -7.42 -11.28
N ILE A 70 21.23 -7.89 -10.01
CA ILE A 70 22.31 -7.54 -9.07
C ILE A 70 23.68 -7.99 -9.64
N TYR A 71 23.81 -9.21 -10.13
CA TYR A 71 25.04 -9.70 -10.71
C TYR A 71 25.46 -8.85 -11.92
N ARG A 72 24.56 -8.62 -12.85
CA ARG A 72 24.82 -7.89 -14.11
C ARG A 72 25.06 -6.39 -13.92
N SER A 73 24.65 -5.81 -12.81
CA SER A 73 24.94 -4.41 -12.48
C SER A 73 26.43 -4.10 -12.36
N PHE A 74 27.27 -5.14 -12.20
CA PHE A 74 28.74 -5.02 -12.12
C PHE A 74 29.44 -5.25 -13.48
N PHE A 75 28.66 -5.44 -14.53
CA PHE A 75 29.18 -5.68 -15.89
C PHE A 75 28.70 -4.58 -16.84
N ASP A 76 29.50 -4.24 -17.82
CA ASP A 76 29.02 -3.52 -19.01
C ASP A 76 28.26 -4.52 -19.87
N TRP A 77 27.05 -4.84 -19.38
CA TRP A 77 26.26 -5.94 -19.91
C TRP A 77 25.45 -5.51 -21.12
N ASN A 78 25.64 -6.22 -22.22
CA ASN A 78 24.85 -6.10 -23.43
C ASN A 78 24.55 -7.51 -23.99
N PRO A 79 23.25 -7.89 -24.12
CA PRO A 79 22.88 -9.19 -24.66
C PRO A 79 23.45 -9.43 -26.04
N GLY A 80 24.18 -10.56 -26.23
CA GLY A 80 24.77 -10.94 -27.50
C GLY A 80 26.14 -10.35 -27.82
N TYR A 81 26.74 -9.59 -26.90
CA TYR A 81 28.08 -9.04 -26.98
C TYR A 81 28.93 -9.41 -25.76
N ASP A 82 30.23 -9.21 -25.89
CA ASP A 82 31.12 -9.32 -24.73
C ASP A 82 30.69 -8.35 -23.64
N SER A 83 30.56 -8.88 -22.43
CA SER A 83 30.11 -8.13 -21.26
C SER A 83 31.23 -8.10 -20.23
N PRO A 84 32.17 -7.17 -20.36
CA PRO A 84 33.32 -7.09 -19.44
C PRO A 84 32.88 -6.73 -18.05
N PHE A 85 33.57 -7.28 -17.04
CA PHE A 85 33.38 -6.91 -15.66
C PHE A 85 33.95 -5.51 -15.41
N VAL A 86 33.10 -4.56 -15.00
CA VAL A 86 33.45 -3.16 -14.73
C VAL A 86 33.37 -2.79 -13.23
N GLY A 87 33.11 -3.79 -12.38
CA GLY A 87 32.94 -3.56 -10.94
C GLY A 87 31.87 -2.51 -10.65
N PHE A 88 32.23 -1.44 -9.95
CA PHE A 88 31.33 -0.34 -9.63
C PHE A 88 31.25 0.74 -10.74
N GLY A 89 31.77 0.49 -11.94
CA GLY A 89 31.77 1.47 -13.03
C GLY A 89 30.39 2.02 -13.38
N ASN A 90 29.37 1.16 -13.48
CA ASN A 90 27.98 1.59 -13.74
C ASN A 90 27.43 2.52 -12.64
N TYR A 91 27.70 2.18 -11.38
CA TYR A 91 27.27 3.01 -10.24
C TYR A 91 27.98 4.37 -10.23
N ARG A 92 29.28 4.37 -10.51
CA ARG A 92 30.06 5.60 -10.64
C ARG A 92 29.51 6.49 -11.76
N TYR A 93 29.24 5.92 -12.93
CA TYR A 93 28.62 6.63 -14.05
C TYR A 93 27.30 7.29 -13.63
N LEU A 94 26.42 6.56 -12.93
CA LEU A 94 25.14 7.09 -12.45
C LEU A 94 25.34 8.27 -11.50
N PHE A 95 26.22 8.16 -10.52
CA PHE A 95 26.45 9.23 -9.55
C PHE A 95 27.17 10.46 -10.13
N GLU A 96 27.92 10.30 -11.21
CA GLU A 96 28.57 11.39 -11.93
C GLU A 96 27.64 12.03 -12.98
N SER A 97 26.51 11.38 -13.34
CA SER A 97 25.56 11.85 -14.33
C SER A 97 24.65 12.95 -13.78
N ASP A 98 24.67 14.11 -14.40
CA ASP A 98 23.73 15.20 -14.09
C ASP A 98 22.27 14.82 -14.37
N VAL A 99 22.05 14.00 -15.41
CA VAL A 99 20.72 13.48 -15.77
C VAL A 99 20.19 12.58 -14.66
N PHE A 100 20.99 11.61 -14.21
CA PHE A 100 20.57 10.74 -13.12
C PHE A 100 20.31 11.52 -11.82
N ARG A 101 21.11 12.55 -11.55
CA ARG A 101 20.90 13.42 -10.40
C ARG A 101 19.54 14.13 -10.47
N GLU A 102 19.14 14.66 -11.64
CA GLU A 102 17.81 15.26 -11.84
C GLU A 102 16.70 14.25 -11.59
N ILE A 103 16.83 13.05 -12.16
CA ILE A 103 15.85 11.96 -11.99
C ILE A 103 15.76 11.51 -10.52
N ALA A 104 16.89 11.42 -9.82
CA ALA A 104 16.90 11.10 -8.39
C ALA A 104 16.18 12.18 -7.55
N ILE A 105 16.35 13.46 -7.88
CA ILE A 105 15.61 14.57 -7.24
C ILE A 105 14.11 14.42 -7.53
N ASN A 106 13.71 14.12 -8.76
CA ASN A 106 12.31 13.88 -9.09
C ASN A 106 11.73 12.74 -8.24
N GLN A 107 12.48 11.64 -8.09
CA GLN A 107 12.07 10.51 -7.27
C GLN A 107 11.83 10.92 -5.81
N VAL A 108 12.69 11.77 -5.24
CA VAL A 108 12.49 12.32 -3.89
C VAL A 108 11.20 13.17 -3.84
N ILE A 109 10.96 14.02 -4.83
CA ILE A 109 9.73 14.85 -4.91
C ILE A 109 8.49 13.94 -4.98
N PHE A 110 8.52 12.87 -5.76
CA PHE A 110 7.43 11.90 -5.82
C PHE A 110 7.21 11.24 -4.46
N VAL A 111 8.26 10.81 -3.76
CA VAL A 111 8.12 10.24 -2.41
C VAL A 111 7.57 11.25 -1.41
N LEU A 112 7.93 12.54 -1.52
CA LEU A 112 7.34 13.61 -0.72
C LEU A 112 5.84 13.81 -0.99
N GLY A 113 5.31 13.31 -2.09
CA GLY A 113 3.87 13.24 -2.37
C GLY A 113 3.10 12.19 -1.57
N VAL A 114 3.77 11.24 -0.89
CA VAL A 114 3.14 10.14 -0.13
C VAL A 114 2.05 10.61 0.85
N PRO A 115 2.18 11.74 1.57
CA PRO A 115 1.09 12.26 2.40
C PRO A 115 -0.21 12.51 1.63
N LEU A 116 -0.15 12.87 0.35
CA LEU A 116 -1.36 13.03 -0.48
C LEU A 116 -1.97 11.67 -0.83
N TRP A 117 -1.16 10.66 -1.19
CA TRP A 117 -1.63 9.30 -1.45
C TRP A 117 -2.26 8.62 -0.24
N ALA A 118 -1.77 8.90 0.97
CA ALA A 118 -2.33 8.35 2.20
C ALA A 118 -3.47 9.21 2.76
N GLY A 119 -3.34 10.54 2.70
CA GLY A 119 -4.24 11.48 3.36
C GLY A 119 -5.51 11.77 2.57
N VAL A 120 -5.42 11.96 1.24
CA VAL A 120 -6.61 12.26 0.42
C VAL A 120 -7.67 11.15 0.51
N PRO A 121 -7.33 9.86 0.34
CA PRO A 121 -8.31 8.79 0.51
C PRO A 121 -8.88 8.73 1.93
N LEU A 122 -8.07 9.02 2.95
CA LEU A 122 -8.54 9.07 4.34
C LEU A 122 -9.57 10.17 4.52
N LEU A 123 -9.30 11.39 4.03
CA LEU A 123 -10.24 12.50 4.10
C LEU A 123 -11.56 12.15 3.41
N VAL A 124 -11.51 11.58 2.21
CA VAL A 124 -12.71 11.14 1.47
C VAL A 124 -13.47 10.07 2.26
N ALA A 125 -12.77 9.08 2.82
CA ALA A 125 -13.42 8.03 3.60
C ALA A 125 -14.08 8.57 4.87
N LEU A 126 -13.46 9.52 5.57
CA LEU A 126 -14.03 10.21 6.74
C LEU A 126 -15.27 11.01 6.37
N LEU A 127 -15.23 11.76 5.26
CA LEU A 127 -16.40 12.48 4.76
C LEU A 127 -17.57 11.55 4.43
N LEU A 128 -17.30 10.38 3.84
CA LEU A 128 -18.31 9.39 3.49
C LEU A 128 -18.78 8.56 4.71
N TYR A 129 -18.07 8.59 5.82
CA TYR A 129 -18.44 7.90 7.05
C TYR A 129 -19.59 8.61 7.77
N GLU A 130 -19.68 9.92 7.70
CA GLU A 130 -20.72 10.75 8.37
C GLU A 130 -22.04 10.69 7.61
N ARG A 131 -22.75 9.56 7.64
CA ARG A 131 -24.15 9.38 7.17
C ARG A 131 -24.53 10.22 5.94
N VAL A 132 -23.60 10.35 4.97
CA VAL A 132 -23.87 11.09 3.72
C VAL A 132 -24.92 10.32 2.93
N PRO A 133 -26.02 10.96 2.51
CA PRO A 133 -26.97 10.33 1.61
C PRO A 133 -26.24 9.82 0.36
N ALA A 134 -26.56 8.60 -0.08
CA ALA A 134 -25.96 7.96 -1.25
C ALA A 134 -24.43 7.72 -1.16
N ALA A 135 -23.86 7.55 0.05
CA ALA A 135 -22.42 7.26 0.23
C ALA A 135 -21.92 6.10 -0.67
N GLY A 136 -22.77 5.11 -0.96
CA GLY A 136 -22.44 4.03 -1.90
C GLY A 136 -22.15 4.53 -3.32
N VAL A 137 -22.90 5.51 -3.82
CA VAL A 137 -22.69 6.11 -5.14
C VAL A 137 -21.36 6.87 -5.17
N PHE A 138 -21.06 7.65 -4.14
CA PHE A 138 -19.78 8.35 -4.04
C PHE A 138 -18.59 7.38 -3.98
N ARG A 139 -18.71 6.29 -3.21
CA ARG A 139 -17.67 5.23 -3.19
C ARG A 139 -17.43 4.65 -4.58
N THR A 140 -18.49 4.42 -5.35
CA THR A 140 -18.38 3.92 -6.74
C THR A 140 -17.68 4.95 -7.64
N ILE A 141 -18.04 6.24 -7.53
CA ILE A 141 -17.40 7.31 -8.31
C ILE A 141 -15.90 7.42 -7.98
N PHE A 142 -15.53 7.40 -6.70
CA PHE A 142 -14.13 7.46 -6.30
C PHE A 142 -13.33 6.20 -6.63
N PHE A 143 -14.00 5.03 -6.73
CA PHE A 143 -13.35 3.79 -7.14
C PHE A 143 -13.24 3.64 -8.65
N PHE A 144 -14.11 4.29 -9.42
CA PHE A 144 -14.15 4.16 -10.88
C PHE A 144 -12.79 4.37 -11.57
N PRO A 145 -11.96 5.37 -11.19
CA PRO A 145 -10.64 5.53 -11.81
C PRO A 145 -9.74 4.30 -11.69
N ALA A 146 -9.79 3.61 -10.55
CA ALA A 146 -8.96 2.45 -10.28
C ALA A 146 -9.29 1.22 -11.15
N VAL A 147 -10.45 1.20 -11.81
CA VAL A 147 -10.87 0.14 -12.73
C VAL A 147 -10.28 0.36 -14.12
N LEU A 148 -9.93 1.60 -14.47
CA LEU A 148 -9.35 1.92 -15.77
C LEU A 148 -7.91 1.41 -15.86
N SER A 149 -7.46 1.05 -17.06
CA SER A 149 -6.04 0.82 -17.29
C SER A 149 -5.23 2.11 -17.07
N PRO A 150 -4.08 2.08 -16.35
CA PRO A 150 -3.22 3.25 -16.20
C PRO A 150 -2.81 3.88 -17.53
N VAL A 151 -2.67 3.07 -18.58
CA VAL A 151 -2.34 3.52 -19.94
C VAL A 151 -3.48 4.36 -20.54
N ILE A 152 -4.72 3.86 -20.46
CA ILE A 152 -5.90 4.61 -20.95
C ILE A 152 -6.03 5.92 -20.19
N LEU A 153 -5.89 5.86 -18.89
CA LEU A 153 -5.96 7.03 -18.03
C LEU A 153 -4.88 8.06 -18.37
N GLY A 154 -3.63 7.61 -18.56
CA GLY A 154 -2.54 8.47 -18.98
C GLY A 154 -2.81 9.18 -20.31
N LEU A 155 -3.39 8.47 -21.31
CA LEU A 155 -3.79 9.07 -22.59
C LEU A 155 -4.92 10.10 -22.44
N LEU A 156 -5.94 9.79 -21.62
CA LEU A 156 -7.03 10.74 -21.35
C LEU A 156 -6.52 12.00 -20.68
N PHE A 157 -5.71 11.88 -19.61
CA PHE A 157 -5.15 13.04 -18.94
C PHE A 157 -4.17 13.81 -19.81
N ARG A 158 -3.41 13.12 -20.65
CA ARG A 158 -2.55 13.80 -21.62
C ARG A 158 -3.34 14.68 -22.58
N SER A 159 -4.44 14.17 -23.15
CA SER A 159 -5.31 14.94 -24.03
C SER A 159 -6.03 16.06 -23.28
N PHE A 160 -6.33 15.87 -22.00
CA PHE A 160 -7.02 16.85 -21.18
C PHE A 160 -6.10 17.99 -20.70
N LEU A 161 -4.82 17.69 -20.39
CA LEU A 161 -3.88 18.61 -19.73
C LEU A 161 -2.85 19.25 -20.68
N ARG A 162 -2.87 18.93 -21.98
CA ARG A 162 -2.03 19.62 -22.97
C ARG A 162 -2.33 21.12 -23.01
N ALA A 163 -1.39 21.90 -23.54
CA ALA A 163 -1.57 23.35 -23.69
C ALA A 163 -2.82 23.71 -24.51
N ASP A 164 -3.12 22.90 -25.54
CA ASP A 164 -4.32 22.97 -26.40
C ASP A 164 -5.42 22.00 -25.93
N GLY A 165 -5.34 21.49 -24.71
CA GLY A 165 -6.23 20.46 -24.17
C GLY A 165 -7.56 21.00 -23.65
N VAL A 166 -8.51 20.08 -23.41
CA VAL A 166 -9.89 20.40 -23.00
C VAL A 166 -9.92 21.30 -21.76
N LEU A 167 -9.02 21.10 -20.81
CA LEU A 167 -8.97 21.94 -19.59
C LEU A 167 -8.72 23.41 -19.92
N ASN A 168 -7.69 23.68 -20.72
CA ASN A 168 -7.33 25.06 -21.06
C ASN A 168 -8.37 25.72 -21.94
N VAL A 169 -8.89 25.03 -22.96
CA VAL A 169 -10.00 25.53 -23.80
C VAL A 169 -11.23 25.89 -22.94
N THR A 170 -11.60 25.00 -21.99
CA THR A 170 -12.72 25.27 -21.08
C THR A 170 -12.45 26.49 -20.18
N LEU A 171 -11.23 26.64 -19.68
CA LEU A 171 -10.86 27.81 -18.86
C LEU A 171 -10.94 29.12 -19.68
N GLU A 172 -10.50 29.09 -20.94
CA GLU A 172 -10.60 30.24 -21.83
C GLU A 172 -12.05 30.61 -22.15
N ASP A 173 -12.90 29.61 -22.48
CA ASP A 173 -14.33 29.79 -22.76
C ASP A 173 -15.10 30.36 -21.54
N LEU A 174 -14.67 30.01 -20.32
CA LEU A 174 -15.23 30.54 -19.08
C LEU A 174 -14.67 31.92 -18.69
N GLY A 175 -13.79 32.55 -19.49
CA GLY A 175 -13.12 33.79 -19.16
C GLY A 175 -12.01 33.68 -18.11
N LEU A 176 -11.60 32.45 -17.77
CA LEU A 176 -10.55 32.15 -16.81
C LEU A 176 -9.21 31.82 -17.49
N GLY A 177 -8.96 32.30 -18.68
CA GLY A 177 -7.75 32.03 -19.46
C GLY A 177 -6.44 32.39 -18.74
N SER A 178 -6.49 33.30 -17.76
CA SER A 178 -5.34 33.60 -16.89
C SER A 178 -4.89 32.39 -16.04
N LEU A 179 -5.73 31.38 -15.85
CA LEU A 179 -5.42 30.14 -15.14
C LEU A 179 -4.92 29.03 -16.08
N ALA A 180 -5.09 29.18 -17.39
CA ALA A 180 -4.59 28.21 -18.35
C ALA A 180 -3.05 28.11 -18.28
N ARG A 181 -2.52 26.89 -18.26
CA ARG A 181 -1.10 26.60 -18.11
C ARG A 181 -0.70 25.43 -19.01
N PRO A 182 0.56 25.33 -19.41
CA PRO A 182 1.12 24.14 -20.04
C PRO A 182 1.40 23.05 -18.96
N TRP A 183 0.32 22.45 -18.43
CA TRP A 183 0.32 21.61 -17.23
C TRP A 183 1.33 20.45 -17.27
N ILE A 184 1.55 19.88 -18.44
CA ILE A 184 2.46 18.73 -18.65
C ILE A 184 3.70 19.09 -19.46
N ASP A 185 3.75 20.31 -20.01
CA ASP A 185 4.84 20.76 -20.88
C ASP A 185 5.75 21.81 -20.20
N ASP A 186 5.48 22.14 -18.92
CA ASP A 186 6.30 23.03 -18.10
C ASP A 186 6.89 22.27 -16.89
N PRO A 187 8.23 22.35 -16.68
CA PRO A 187 8.90 21.69 -15.56
C PRO A 187 8.35 22.04 -14.18
N SER A 188 7.76 23.23 -14.02
CA SER A 188 7.23 23.70 -12.74
C SER A 188 5.91 23.02 -12.37
N TYR A 189 5.10 22.63 -13.36
CA TYR A 189 3.78 22.06 -13.15
C TYR A 189 3.74 20.54 -13.31
N VAL A 190 4.62 19.96 -14.12
CA VAL A 190 4.53 18.55 -14.52
C VAL A 190 4.60 17.58 -13.33
N LYS A 191 5.51 17.82 -12.35
CA LYS A 191 5.65 16.95 -11.19
C LYS A 191 4.41 16.91 -10.31
N PRO A 192 3.87 18.07 -9.84
CA PRO A 192 2.61 18.07 -9.08
C PRO A 192 1.45 17.47 -9.88
N VAL A 193 1.39 17.68 -11.19
CA VAL A 193 0.36 17.08 -12.05
C VAL A 193 0.46 15.56 -12.08
N VAL A 194 1.65 15.00 -12.26
CA VAL A 194 1.86 13.56 -12.21
C VAL A 194 1.42 12.98 -10.86
N ILE A 195 1.81 13.65 -9.76
CA ILE A 195 1.39 13.24 -8.39
C ILE A 195 -0.15 13.26 -8.28
N LEU A 196 -0.80 14.34 -8.69
CA LEU A 196 -2.26 14.48 -8.57
C LEU A 196 -3.02 13.44 -9.41
N VAL A 197 -2.57 13.18 -10.65
CA VAL A 197 -3.17 12.15 -11.51
C VAL A 197 -3.01 10.76 -10.89
N ALA A 198 -1.83 10.45 -10.35
CA ALA A 198 -1.58 9.18 -9.71
C ALA A 198 -2.36 9.02 -8.39
N VAL A 199 -2.48 10.09 -7.58
CA VAL A 199 -3.33 10.10 -6.37
C VAL A 199 -4.78 9.85 -6.75
N TRP A 200 -5.30 10.56 -7.75
CA TRP A 200 -6.70 10.40 -8.19
C TRP A 200 -6.98 8.98 -8.69
N TYR A 201 -6.04 8.38 -9.42
CA TYR A 201 -6.18 7.00 -9.89
C TYR A 201 -6.23 5.99 -8.75
N THR A 202 -5.34 6.12 -7.77
CA THR A 202 -5.17 5.13 -6.70
C THR A 202 -6.06 5.37 -5.47
N MET A 203 -6.68 6.56 -5.34
CA MET A 203 -7.42 6.92 -4.14
C MET A 203 -8.61 5.99 -3.85
N GLY A 204 -9.20 5.38 -4.88
CA GLY A 204 -10.33 4.47 -4.72
C GLY A 204 -10.01 3.28 -3.83
N PHE A 205 -8.82 2.68 -3.96
CA PHE A 205 -8.38 1.60 -3.08
C PHE A 205 -8.24 2.07 -1.63
N GLY A 206 -7.61 3.24 -1.42
CA GLY A 206 -7.46 3.83 -0.08
C GLY A 206 -8.83 4.12 0.56
N VAL A 207 -9.77 4.69 -0.19
CA VAL A 207 -11.13 4.97 0.29
C VAL A 207 -11.84 3.69 0.73
N ILE A 208 -11.72 2.58 -0.02
CA ILE A 208 -12.30 1.29 0.36
C ILE A 208 -11.65 0.76 1.64
N PHE A 209 -10.32 0.75 1.74
CA PHE A 209 -9.61 0.26 2.91
C PHE A 209 -9.97 1.06 4.17
N TYR A 210 -9.97 2.38 4.09
CA TYR A 210 -10.36 3.22 5.22
C TYR A 210 -11.84 3.08 5.57
N SER A 211 -12.73 3.01 4.57
CA SER A 211 -14.16 2.81 4.83
C SER A 211 -14.44 1.47 5.52
N ALA A 212 -13.74 0.41 5.12
CA ALA A 212 -13.84 -0.89 5.78
C ALA A 212 -13.33 -0.82 7.23
N ALA A 213 -12.19 -0.15 7.47
CA ALA A 213 -11.68 0.02 8.82
C ALA A 213 -12.63 0.87 9.70
N LEU A 214 -13.15 1.98 9.17
CA LEU A 214 -14.10 2.83 9.88
C LEU A 214 -15.39 2.09 10.25
N SER A 215 -15.85 1.16 9.39
CA SER A 215 -17.05 0.36 9.66
C SER A 215 -16.90 -0.63 10.83
N THR A 216 -15.68 -0.91 11.28
CA THR A 216 -15.41 -1.78 12.43
C THR A 216 -15.46 -1.05 13.78
N VAL A 217 -15.56 0.28 13.75
CA VAL A 217 -15.62 1.09 14.99
C VAL A 217 -17.02 1.00 15.58
N PRO A 218 -17.18 0.52 16.85
CA PRO A 218 -18.48 0.38 17.47
C PRO A 218 -19.19 1.72 17.61
N PRO A 219 -20.48 1.80 17.23
CA PRO A 219 -21.26 3.05 17.33
C PRO A 219 -21.37 3.58 18.76
N GLU A 220 -21.37 2.68 19.76
CA GLU A 220 -21.49 3.00 21.18
C GLU A 220 -20.39 3.96 21.68
N LEU A 221 -19.22 3.91 21.04
CA LEU A 221 -18.12 4.83 21.38
C LEU A 221 -18.42 6.27 20.94
N PHE A 222 -19.15 6.43 19.86
CA PHE A 222 -19.58 7.76 19.39
C PHE A 222 -20.69 8.31 20.25
N GLU A 223 -21.66 7.47 20.64
CA GLU A 223 -22.75 7.83 21.52
C GLU A 223 -22.22 8.25 22.89
N ALA A 224 -21.28 7.47 23.47
CA ALA A 224 -20.64 7.83 24.73
C ALA A 224 -19.86 9.16 24.63
N ALA A 225 -19.07 9.34 23.58
CA ALA A 225 -18.32 10.58 23.36
C ALA A 225 -19.23 11.80 23.15
N GLU A 226 -20.40 11.61 22.53
CA GLU A 226 -21.39 12.67 22.34
C GLU A 226 -22.04 13.06 23.66
N LEU A 227 -22.32 12.09 24.52
CA LEU A 227 -22.82 12.34 25.90
C LEU A 227 -21.76 13.09 26.75
N ASP A 228 -20.47 12.80 26.54
CA ASP A 228 -19.36 13.51 27.18
C ASP A 228 -19.09 14.91 26.58
N GLY A 229 -19.86 15.32 25.56
CA GLY A 229 -19.72 16.62 24.90
C GLY A 229 -18.52 16.73 23.96
N ALA A 230 -17.94 15.61 23.50
CA ALA A 230 -16.81 15.62 22.58
C ALA A 230 -17.21 16.17 21.20
N ASN A 231 -16.47 17.16 20.72
CA ASN A 231 -16.64 17.69 19.37
C ASN A 231 -16.10 16.74 18.31
N TRP A 232 -16.37 17.05 17.02
CA TRP A 232 -15.96 16.20 15.90
C TRP A 232 -14.45 15.94 15.84
N PHE A 233 -13.60 16.96 16.07
CA PHE A 233 -12.16 16.82 16.08
C PHE A 233 -11.67 15.92 17.21
N GLN A 234 -12.28 16.00 18.40
CA GLN A 234 -11.95 15.13 19.53
C GLN A 234 -12.30 13.67 19.19
N ARG A 235 -13.48 13.41 18.63
CA ARG A 235 -13.87 12.07 18.17
C ARG A 235 -12.94 11.53 17.09
N LEU A 236 -12.54 12.38 16.13
CA LEU A 236 -11.56 12.01 15.09
C LEU A 236 -10.22 11.60 15.69
N TRP A 237 -9.62 12.45 16.53
CA TRP A 237 -8.27 12.23 17.04
C TRP A 237 -8.17 11.16 18.13
N TYR A 238 -9.18 11.04 19.01
CA TYR A 238 -9.12 10.14 20.15
C TYR A 238 -9.85 8.82 19.94
N ILE A 239 -10.76 8.72 18.98
CA ILE A 239 -11.53 7.49 18.74
C ILE A 239 -11.21 6.91 17.37
N LEU A 240 -11.44 7.68 16.28
CA LEU A 240 -11.32 7.16 14.92
C LEU A 240 -9.89 6.86 14.51
N LEU A 241 -9.02 7.87 14.54
CA LEU A 241 -7.64 7.73 14.05
C LEU A 241 -6.87 6.61 14.76
N PRO A 242 -6.89 6.47 16.09
CA PRO A 242 -6.19 5.37 16.75
C PRO A 242 -6.67 3.99 16.29
N ARG A 243 -7.95 3.83 16.03
CA ARG A 243 -8.53 2.54 15.63
C ARG A 243 -8.24 2.16 14.20
N ILE A 244 -8.21 3.12 13.28
CA ILE A 244 -7.91 2.85 11.87
C ILE A 244 -6.40 2.90 11.56
N MET A 245 -5.58 3.19 12.56
CA MET A 245 -4.15 3.40 12.38
C MET A 245 -3.39 2.23 11.75
N PRO A 246 -3.70 0.95 12.05
CA PRO A 246 -3.07 -0.16 11.34
C PRO A 246 -3.33 -0.12 9.82
N ILE A 247 -4.54 0.28 9.43
CA ILE A 247 -4.90 0.42 8.01
C ILE A 247 -4.26 1.67 7.39
N PHE A 248 -4.15 2.76 8.15
CA PHE A 248 -3.41 3.95 7.72
C PHE A 248 -1.93 3.63 7.44
N LEU A 249 -1.28 2.89 8.33
CA LEU A 249 0.09 2.44 8.13
C LEU A 249 0.22 1.53 6.89
N LEU A 250 -0.68 0.57 6.74
CA LEU A 250 -0.72 -0.30 5.57
C LEU A 250 -0.86 0.51 4.27
N ASN A 251 -1.84 1.44 4.23
CA ASN A 251 -2.04 2.28 3.06
C ASN A 251 -0.83 3.22 2.80
N THR A 252 -0.17 3.70 3.84
CA THR A 252 1.06 4.50 3.71
C THR A 252 2.20 3.67 3.08
N ILE A 253 2.35 2.40 3.48
CA ILE A 253 3.34 1.49 2.88
C ILE A 253 3.03 1.29 1.39
N PHE A 254 1.76 1.05 1.01
CA PHE A 254 1.36 0.97 -0.40
C PHE A 254 1.60 2.28 -1.14
N SER A 255 1.33 3.42 -0.51
CA SER A 255 1.57 4.75 -1.10
C SER A 255 3.05 4.99 -1.38
N VAL A 256 3.94 4.60 -0.46
CA VAL A 256 5.38 4.64 -0.68
C VAL A 256 5.77 3.77 -1.86
N ALA A 257 5.27 2.53 -1.94
CA ALA A 257 5.55 1.65 -3.08
C ALA A 257 5.07 2.26 -4.40
N THR A 258 3.88 2.87 -4.42
CA THR A 258 3.33 3.56 -5.60
C THR A 258 4.21 4.73 -6.03
N ALA A 259 4.74 5.51 -5.08
CA ALA A 259 5.63 6.64 -5.38
C ALA A 259 6.96 6.23 -6.05
N PHE A 260 7.38 4.96 -5.90
CA PHE A 260 8.53 4.39 -6.60
C PHE A 260 8.18 3.72 -7.94
N LEU A 261 6.90 3.52 -8.24
CA LEU A 261 6.42 2.79 -9.42
C LEU A 261 5.51 3.69 -10.28
N LEU A 262 6.06 4.83 -10.70
CA LEU A 262 5.34 5.84 -11.51
C LEU A 262 5.51 5.66 -13.02
N PHE A 263 6.16 4.57 -13.46
CA PHE A 263 6.38 4.26 -14.87
C PHE A 263 5.16 4.50 -15.78
N PRO A 264 3.93 4.04 -15.47
CA PRO A 264 2.79 4.23 -16.36
C PRO A 264 2.48 5.70 -16.62
N TYR A 265 2.66 6.55 -15.62
CA TYR A 265 2.40 8.00 -15.74
C TYR A 265 3.55 8.70 -16.46
N ALA A 266 4.79 8.42 -16.10
CA ALA A 266 5.95 8.96 -16.77
C ALA A 266 5.98 8.56 -18.25
N TYR A 267 5.66 7.31 -18.57
CA TYR A 267 5.67 6.79 -19.95
C TYR A 267 4.53 7.36 -20.81
N VAL A 268 3.28 7.35 -20.33
CA VAL A 268 2.12 7.64 -21.14
C VAL A 268 1.72 9.11 -21.08
N LEU A 269 1.71 9.72 -19.87
CA LEU A 269 1.23 11.07 -19.66
C LEU A 269 2.22 12.11 -20.18
N THR A 270 3.51 11.98 -19.83
CA THR A 270 4.51 13.02 -20.07
C THR A 270 5.68 12.58 -20.97
N ARG A 271 5.90 11.27 -21.14
CA ARG A 271 7.11 10.69 -21.75
C ARG A 271 8.41 11.17 -21.05
N GLY A 272 8.33 11.35 -19.73
CA GLY A 272 9.45 11.83 -18.92
C GLY A 272 9.70 13.35 -18.99
N GLY A 273 9.03 14.04 -19.93
CA GLY A 273 9.27 15.45 -20.23
C GLY A 273 8.56 16.46 -19.32
N PRO A 274 8.82 17.77 -19.57
CA PRO A 274 9.80 18.31 -20.51
C PRO A 274 11.25 18.05 -20.06
N GLY A 275 12.12 17.72 -21.00
CA GLY A 275 13.46 17.23 -20.68
C GLY A 275 13.37 15.94 -19.85
N TYR A 276 13.92 15.96 -18.64
CA TYR A 276 13.81 14.86 -17.65
C TYR A 276 12.92 15.22 -16.47
N ALA A 277 12.20 16.34 -16.52
CA ALA A 277 11.51 16.93 -15.36
C ALA A 277 10.46 16.02 -14.70
N SER A 278 9.88 15.06 -15.39
CA SER A 278 8.93 14.10 -14.84
C SER A 278 9.39 12.64 -14.96
N THR A 279 10.66 12.43 -15.35
CA THR A 279 11.24 11.10 -15.40
C THR A 279 11.39 10.55 -13.99
N SER A 280 10.83 9.36 -13.75
CA SER A 280 11.03 8.57 -12.54
C SER A 280 12.12 7.52 -12.79
N ILE A 281 12.75 7.00 -11.74
CA ILE A 281 13.85 6.03 -11.89
C ILE A 281 13.37 4.76 -12.61
N ASP A 282 12.17 4.27 -12.33
CA ASP A 282 11.61 3.09 -12.99
C ASP A 282 11.37 3.31 -14.50
N TYR A 283 11.07 4.55 -14.92
CA TYR A 283 10.98 4.90 -16.33
C TYR A 283 12.35 5.04 -16.98
N ASP A 284 13.35 5.58 -16.28
CA ASP A 284 14.74 5.66 -16.76
C ASP A 284 15.38 4.28 -16.96
N ILE A 285 15.13 3.35 -16.03
CA ILE A 285 15.52 1.93 -16.19
C ILE A 285 14.98 1.37 -17.51
N TYR A 286 13.71 1.65 -17.83
CA TYR A 286 13.11 1.22 -19.10
C TYR A 286 13.82 1.88 -20.30
N GLN A 287 14.09 3.17 -20.25
CA GLN A 287 14.76 3.91 -21.33
C GLN A 287 16.18 3.36 -21.55
N ASN A 288 16.95 3.20 -20.49
CA ASN A 288 18.32 2.69 -20.56
C ASN A 288 18.36 1.24 -21.05
N ALA A 289 17.49 0.37 -20.53
CA ALA A 289 17.47 -1.04 -20.93
C ALA A 289 16.94 -1.24 -22.35
N LEU A 290 15.72 -0.74 -22.65
CA LEU A 290 14.97 -1.18 -23.83
C LEU A 290 15.04 -0.19 -24.98
N GLN A 291 15.38 1.08 -24.75
CA GLN A 291 15.53 2.06 -25.82
C GLN A 291 16.99 2.30 -26.19
N SER A 292 17.88 2.36 -25.19
CA SER A 292 19.28 2.70 -25.38
C SER A 292 20.22 1.47 -25.41
N GLY A 293 19.75 0.30 -24.91
CA GLY A 293 20.56 -0.92 -24.86
C GLY A 293 21.63 -0.94 -23.76
N PHE A 294 21.57 -0.01 -22.79
CA PHE A 294 22.52 0.08 -21.67
C PHE A 294 22.05 -0.79 -20.49
N TYR A 295 22.02 -2.10 -20.70
CA TYR A 295 21.47 -3.04 -19.73
C TYR A 295 22.25 -3.10 -18.42
N GLY A 296 23.58 -2.91 -18.45
CA GLY A 296 24.40 -2.86 -17.25
C GLY A 296 24.07 -1.68 -16.35
N ILE A 297 23.90 -0.48 -16.95
CA ILE A 297 23.49 0.75 -16.27
C ILE A 297 22.06 0.60 -15.72
N ALA A 298 21.12 0.14 -16.54
CA ALA A 298 19.74 -0.10 -16.12
C ALA A 298 19.65 -1.10 -14.95
N SER A 299 20.51 -2.14 -14.96
CA SER A 299 20.61 -3.09 -13.85
C SER A 299 21.12 -2.42 -12.57
N ALA A 300 22.10 -1.52 -12.67
CA ALA A 300 22.61 -0.76 -11.52
C ALA A 300 21.56 0.20 -10.96
N GLU A 301 20.79 0.89 -11.82
CA GLU A 301 19.66 1.72 -11.42
C GLU A 301 18.58 0.91 -10.70
N ALA A 302 18.21 -0.27 -11.24
CA ALA A 302 17.22 -1.14 -10.62
C ALA A 302 17.66 -1.60 -9.23
N VAL A 303 18.95 -1.90 -9.03
CA VAL A 303 19.52 -2.25 -7.72
C VAL A 303 19.47 -1.04 -6.77
N LEU A 304 19.83 0.16 -7.22
CA LEU A 304 19.73 1.38 -6.41
C LEU A 304 18.29 1.67 -6.01
N LEU A 305 17.35 1.59 -6.96
CA LEU A 305 15.92 1.77 -6.70
C LEU A 305 15.41 0.77 -5.66
N LEU A 306 15.76 -0.51 -5.80
CA LEU A 306 15.39 -1.56 -4.84
C LEU A 306 15.93 -1.26 -3.44
N LEU A 307 17.20 -0.88 -3.32
CA LEU A 307 17.82 -0.58 -2.04
C LEU A 307 17.19 0.63 -1.36
N VAL A 308 16.99 1.74 -2.10
CA VAL A 308 16.35 2.95 -1.57
C VAL A 308 14.92 2.67 -1.17
N MET A 309 14.15 1.96 -2.02
CA MET A 309 12.77 1.57 -1.71
C MET A 309 12.70 0.71 -0.44
N MET A 310 13.58 -0.27 -0.27
CA MET A 310 13.64 -1.10 0.94
C MET A 310 13.93 -0.24 2.19
N VAL A 311 14.87 0.68 2.12
CA VAL A 311 15.20 1.58 3.24
C VAL A 311 14.02 2.47 3.60
N VAL A 312 13.35 3.08 2.59
CA VAL A 312 12.20 3.95 2.81
C VAL A 312 11.02 3.17 3.40
N LEU A 313 10.70 2.00 2.84
CA LEU A 313 9.62 1.13 3.34
C LEU A 313 9.90 0.64 4.77
N PHE A 314 11.13 0.21 5.05
CA PHE A 314 11.53 -0.21 6.38
C PHE A 314 11.44 0.94 7.39
N THR A 315 11.86 2.13 7.00
CA THR A 315 11.78 3.33 7.84
C THR A 315 10.31 3.71 8.09
N ALA A 316 9.48 3.75 7.06
CA ALA A 316 8.05 4.02 7.18
C ALA A 316 7.36 3.01 8.13
N TYR A 317 7.67 1.72 7.99
CA TYR A 317 7.17 0.67 8.87
C TYR A 317 7.64 0.85 10.33
N ARG A 318 8.94 1.13 10.54
CA ARG A 318 9.50 1.32 11.89
C ARG A 318 8.93 2.55 12.59
N VAL A 319 8.84 3.67 11.88
CA VAL A 319 8.26 4.91 12.41
C VAL A 319 6.78 4.70 12.70
N GLY A 320 6.02 4.17 11.76
CA GLY A 320 4.60 3.88 11.95
C GLY A 320 4.35 2.99 13.18
N ARG A 321 5.12 1.90 13.33
CA ARG A 321 4.99 1.01 14.47
C ARG A 321 5.32 1.68 15.82
N ARG A 322 6.30 2.59 15.88
CA ARG A 322 6.65 3.28 17.13
C ARG A 322 5.62 4.31 17.55
N VAL A 323 5.02 4.99 16.58
CA VAL A 323 4.10 6.10 16.86
C VAL A 323 2.70 5.58 17.22
N TRP A 324 2.31 4.37 16.75
CA TRP A 324 0.92 3.97 16.72
C TRP A 324 0.59 2.61 17.37
N VAL A 325 1.58 1.87 17.84
CA VAL A 325 1.40 0.59 18.56
C VAL A 325 1.66 0.77 20.08
N GLN A 326 1.68 2.01 20.54
CA GLN A 326 1.54 2.34 21.96
C GLN A 326 0.05 2.62 22.19
#